data_f8b1985d75761263273677cb71d3a00f
#
_entry.id   f8b1985d75761263273677cb71d3a00f
#
_cell.length_a   1.000
_cell.length_b   1.000
_cell.length_c   1.000
_cell.angle_alpha   90.00
_cell.angle_beta   90.00
_cell.angle_gamma   90.00
#
_symmetry.space_group_name_H-M   'P 1'
#
loop_
_entity.id
_entity.type
_entity.pdbx_description
1 polymer ?
#
loop_
_entity_poly.entity_id
_entity_poly.type
_entity_poly.pdbx_seq_one_letter_code
_entity_poly.pdbx_strand_id
1 'polypeptide(L)'
;MSNDEAMYFPSEMNYVIDANSFVMLPLMPDKSVDLILTDVPYDLKQDQKQFLHDQFKRLAKRSVIVFSPPENQWIFSDINEYLFWVKPISTKNTSRRYSRFVEMIFIYHLQDAIWNADRHWSQYTNVFMDLVDNSSKHPFRKPPSLLERLVLNHSLKNDVILDPFCGSAPLLDVCLRTERTFIGFEMNKEYVK
;
A
#
# COMPACT_ATOMS: atom_id res chain seq x y z
N MET A 1 -20.54 -21.07 21.62
CA MET A 1 -21.00 -20.70 20.28
C MET A 1 -19.82 -19.99 19.62
N SER A 2 -19.03 -20.72 18.83
CA SER A 2 -17.88 -20.21 18.10
C SER A 2 -18.38 -19.64 16.77
N ASN A 3 -18.57 -18.32 16.73
CA ASN A 3 -18.80 -17.63 15.45
C ASN A 3 -17.43 -17.33 14.82
N ASP A 4 -16.75 -18.37 14.36
CA ASP A 4 -15.59 -18.26 13.45
C ASP A 4 -16.09 -18.21 12.00
N GLU A 5 -16.99 -17.27 11.68
CA GLU A 5 -17.27 -16.93 10.29
C GLU A 5 -16.15 -15.99 9.82
N ALA A 6 -15.11 -16.56 9.23
CA ALA A 6 -14.10 -15.80 8.51
C ALA A 6 -14.79 -14.97 7.43
N MET A 7 -14.51 -13.67 7.40
CA MET A 7 -15.12 -12.78 6.41
C MET A 7 -14.62 -13.16 5.02
N TYR A 8 -15.56 -13.52 4.15
CA TYR A 8 -15.28 -13.88 2.76
C TYR A 8 -15.47 -12.67 1.86
N PHE A 9 -14.41 -12.29 1.14
CA PHE A 9 -14.46 -11.32 0.06
C PHE A 9 -14.41 -12.04 -1.28
N PRO A 10 -15.45 -12.00 -2.11
CA PRO A 10 -15.41 -12.58 -3.45
C PRO A 10 -14.28 -11.94 -4.28
N SER A 11 -13.43 -12.76 -4.88
CA SER A 11 -12.25 -12.33 -5.65
C SER A 11 -12.57 -11.56 -6.95
N GLU A 12 -13.85 -11.48 -7.32
CA GLU A 12 -14.30 -10.87 -8.59
C GLU A 12 -14.86 -9.45 -8.43
N MET A 13 -14.92 -8.92 -7.20
CA MET A 13 -15.51 -7.61 -6.93
C MET A 13 -14.51 -6.67 -6.24
N ASN A 14 -14.56 -5.39 -6.61
CA ASN A 14 -13.78 -4.35 -5.96
C ASN A 14 -14.57 -3.77 -4.78
N TYR A 15 -13.91 -3.61 -3.63
CA TYR A 15 -14.51 -3.12 -2.41
C TYR A 15 -13.76 -1.93 -1.85
N VAL A 16 -14.50 -0.88 -1.49
CA VAL A 16 -14.05 0.15 -0.54
C VAL A 16 -15.02 0.09 0.64
N ILE A 17 -14.51 -0.25 1.82
CA ILE A 17 -15.31 -0.54 3.00
C ILE A 17 -15.04 0.53 4.05
N ASP A 18 -16.11 1.15 4.56
CA ASP A 18 -16.06 2.02 5.75
C ASP A 18 -15.76 1.16 6.98
N ALA A 19 -14.50 1.01 7.31
CA ALA A 19 -14.08 0.13 8.37
C ALA A 19 -12.72 0.49 8.97
N ASN A 20 -12.53 0.08 10.23
CA ASN A 20 -11.25 0.17 10.92
C ASN A 20 -10.37 -1.03 10.58
N SER A 21 -9.21 -0.80 9.96
CA SER A 21 -8.26 -1.83 9.56
C SER A 21 -7.75 -2.69 10.72
N PHE A 22 -7.59 -2.13 11.91
CA PHE A 22 -7.20 -2.88 13.10
C PHE A 22 -8.25 -3.91 13.55
N VAL A 23 -9.52 -3.70 13.16
CA VAL A 23 -10.62 -4.64 13.42
C VAL A 23 -10.75 -5.62 12.27
N MET A 24 -10.62 -5.15 11.03
CA MET A 24 -10.89 -5.96 9.84
C MET A 24 -9.77 -6.97 9.52
N LEU A 25 -8.52 -6.55 9.64
CA LEU A 25 -7.39 -7.42 9.28
C LEU A 25 -7.38 -8.76 10.03
N PRO A 26 -7.62 -8.84 11.36
CA PRO A 26 -7.71 -10.11 12.08
C PRO A 26 -8.82 -11.05 11.60
N LEU A 27 -9.88 -10.52 11.01
CA LEU A 27 -11.03 -11.30 10.53
C LEU A 27 -10.81 -11.90 9.14
N MET A 28 -9.78 -11.42 8.41
CA MET A 28 -9.45 -11.94 7.09
C MET A 28 -8.67 -13.25 7.20
N PRO A 29 -8.94 -14.23 6.33
CA PRO A 29 -8.19 -15.50 6.30
C PRO A 29 -6.71 -15.31 5.96
N ASP A 30 -5.86 -16.22 6.43
CA ASP A 30 -4.46 -16.29 6.04
C ASP A 30 -4.32 -16.43 4.53
N LYS A 31 -3.32 -15.74 3.95
CA LYS A 31 -3.03 -15.82 2.51
C LYS A 31 -4.25 -15.52 1.62
N SER A 32 -5.14 -14.62 2.09
CA SER A 32 -6.37 -14.24 1.37
C SER A 32 -6.16 -13.19 0.29
N VAL A 33 -5.02 -12.48 0.29
CA VAL A 33 -4.69 -11.48 -0.72
C VAL A 33 -3.31 -11.76 -1.34
N ASP A 34 -3.09 -11.29 -2.57
CA ASP A 34 -1.85 -11.55 -3.28
C ASP A 34 -0.79 -10.48 -2.98
N LEU A 35 -1.18 -9.22 -2.93
CA LEU A 35 -0.32 -8.08 -2.66
C LEU A 35 -0.98 -7.15 -1.63
N ILE A 36 -0.19 -6.65 -0.68
CA ILE A 36 -0.57 -5.49 0.12
C ILE A 36 0.26 -4.30 -0.36
N LEU A 37 -0.41 -3.20 -0.71
CA LEU A 37 0.22 -1.95 -1.14
C LEU A 37 -0.49 -0.80 -0.43
N THR A 38 0.20 -0.14 0.51
CA THR A 38 -0.47 0.78 1.44
C THR A 38 0.40 1.94 1.90
N ASP A 39 -0.24 3.07 2.24
CA ASP A 39 0.35 4.23 2.92
C ASP A 39 -0.14 4.26 4.37
N VAL A 40 0.68 3.73 5.28
CA VAL A 40 0.28 3.62 6.69
C VAL A 40 0.18 4.97 7.39
N PRO A 41 -0.74 5.16 8.35
CA PRO A 41 -0.82 6.38 9.15
C PRO A 41 0.51 6.71 9.84
N TYR A 42 0.86 8.01 9.88
CA TYR A 42 2.18 8.46 10.33
C TYR A 42 2.34 8.55 11.85
N ASP A 43 1.25 8.50 12.59
CA ASP A 43 1.19 8.64 14.05
C ASP A 43 1.09 7.30 14.80
N LEU A 44 1.30 6.19 14.11
CA LEU A 44 1.23 4.85 14.70
C LEU A 44 2.33 4.64 15.73
N LYS A 45 1.94 4.06 16.88
CA LYS A 45 2.87 3.58 17.90
C LYS A 45 3.58 2.30 17.44
N GLN A 46 4.69 1.95 18.10
CA GLN A 46 5.50 0.80 17.70
C GLN A 46 4.74 -0.54 17.81
N ASP A 47 3.90 -0.72 18.80
CA ASP A 47 3.03 -1.89 18.97
C ASP A 47 2.00 -2.01 17.85
N GLN A 48 1.43 -0.88 17.41
CA GLN A 48 0.52 -0.85 16.26
C GLN A 48 1.24 -1.18 14.94
N LYS A 49 2.45 -0.67 14.75
CA LYS A 49 3.28 -1.01 13.58
C LYS A 49 3.62 -2.50 13.55
N GLN A 50 4.00 -3.08 14.70
CA GLN A 50 4.27 -4.50 14.81
C GLN A 50 3.03 -5.33 14.48
N PHE A 51 1.88 -4.97 15.05
CA PHE A 51 0.62 -5.63 14.75
C PHE A 51 0.31 -5.61 13.24
N LEU A 52 0.42 -4.45 12.59
CA LEU A 52 0.16 -4.32 11.14
C LEU A 52 1.16 -5.14 10.33
N HIS A 53 2.45 -5.11 10.68
CA HIS A 53 3.48 -5.89 10.02
C HIS A 53 3.15 -7.39 10.05
N ASP A 54 2.79 -7.91 11.22
CA ASP A 54 2.44 -9.33 11.40
C ASP A 54 1.17 -9.69 10.61
N GLN A 55 0.13 -8.83 10.64
CA GLN A 55 -1.07 -9.05 9.86
C GLN A 55 -0.80 -9.00 8.35
N PHE A 56 -0.01 -8.06 7.88
CA PHE A 56 0.31 -7.96 6.45
C PHE A 56 1.04 -9.21 5.94
N LYS A 57 2.01 -9.71 6.69
CA LYS A 57 2.73 -10.94 6.33
C LYS A 57 1.85 -12.19 6.39
N ARG A 58 0.90 -12.23 7.33
CA ARG A 58 -0.08 -13.31 7.43
C ARG A 58 -1.01 -13.35 6.23
N LEU A 59 -1.51 -12.18 5.82
CA LEU A 59 -2.55 -12.04 4.79
C LEU A 59 -2.02 -12.14 3.37
N ALA A 60 -0.85 -11.57 3.08
CA ALA A 60 -0.30 -11.53 1.73
C ALA A 60 0.37 -12.86 1.34
N LYS A 61 0.24 -13.24 0.06
CA LYS A 61 0.94 -14.39 -0.54
C LYS A 61 2.28 -13.97 -1.13
N ARG A 62 2.32 -12.83 -1.87
CA ARG A 62 3.46 -12.45 -2.71
C ARG A 62 4.36 -11.40 -2.07
N SER A 63 3.83 -10.22 -1.81
CA SER A 63 4.63 -9.11 -1.29
C SER A 63 3.79 -8.16 -0.44
N VAL A 64 4.48 -7.46 0.46
CA VAL A 64 3.94 -6.33 1.22
C VAL A 64 4.75 -5.10 0.85
N ILE A 65 4.10 -4.03 0.41
CA ILE A 65 4.71 -2.76 0.03
C ILE A 65 4.11 -1.65 0.87
N VAL A 66 4.95 -0.98 1.65
CA VAL A 66 4.52 0.05 2.60
C VAL A 66 5.20 1.37 2.29
N PHE A 67 4.40 2.41 2.04
CA PHE A 67 4.88 3.78 2.04
C PHE A 67 5.02 4.29 3.48
N SER A 68 6.15 4.89 3.79
CA SER A 68 6.36 5.53 5.09
C SER A 68 7.43 6.61 4.98
N PRO A 69 7.23 7.79 5.55
CA PRO A 69 8.28 8.80 5.58
C PRO A 69 9.45 8.30 6.46
N PRO A 70 10.70 8.73 6.17
CA PRO A 70 11.90 8.25 6.88
C PRO A 70 11.82 8.41 8.40
N GLU A 71 11.15 9.45 8.88
CA GLU A 71 10.99 9.71 10.31
C GLU A 71 10.03 8.76 11.03
N ASN A 72 9.19 8.05 10.31
CA ASN A 72 8.23 7.11 10.89
C ASN A 72 8.83 5.75 11.24
N GLN A 73 10.04 5.49 10.79
CA GLN A 73 10.78 4.28 11.12
C GLN A 73 9.95 2.99 10.96
N TRP A 74 9.32 2.80 9.78
CA TRP A 74 8.75 1.52 9.41
C TRP A 74 9.89 0.55 9.08
N ILE A 75 10.66 0.17 10.11
CA ILE A 75 11.88 -0.61 9.95
C ILE A 75 11.72 -1.91 10.72
N PHE A 76 11.66 -3.01 9.98
CA PHE A 76 11.70 -4.37 10.49
C PHE A 76 12.90 -5.09 9.86
N SER A 77 13.47 -6.06 10.56
CA SER A 77 14.72 -6.73 10.16
C SER A 77 14.61 -7.59 8.90
N ASP A 78 13.39 -7.85 8.44
CA ASP A 78 13.08 -8.71 7.30
C ASP A 78 12.71 -7.93 6.01
N ILE A 79 13.04 -6.65 5.96
CA ILE A 79 12.91 -5.85 4.74
C ILE A 79 13.85 -6.40 3.66
N ASN A 80 13.32 -6.59 2.45
CA ASN A 80 14.10 -7.07 1.31
C ASN A 80 14.63 -5.92 0.45
N GLU A 81 13.80 -4.88 0.20
CA GLU A 81 14.16 -3.76 -0.66
C GLU A 81 13.68 -2.43 -0.12
N TYR A 82 14.43 -1.37 -0.48
CA TYR A 82 14.10 0.02 -0.24
C TYR A 82 13.99 0.75 -1.56
N LEU A 83 12.84 1.41 -1.78
CA LEU A 83 12.66 2.33 -2.89
C LEU A 83 12.44 3.74 -2.35
N PHE A 84 12.68 4.73 -3.20
CA PHE A 84 12.61 6.14 -2.85
C PHE A 84 11.71 6.88 -3.84
N TRP A 85 10.65 7.48 -3.35
CA TRP A 85 9.90 8.44 -4.13
C TRP A 85 10.38 9.85 -3.84
N VAL A 86 11.00 10.48 -4.83
CA VAL A 86 11.50 11.86 -4.76
C VAL A 86 10.44 12.79 -5.29
N LYS A 87 9.91 13.64 -4.41
CA LYS A 87 8.88 14.63 -4.73
C LYS A 87 9.56 15.89 -5.31
N PRO A 88 9.09 16.43 -6.43
CA PRO A 88 9.72 17.64 -7.02
C PRO A 88 9.47 18.90 -6.18
N ILE A 89 8.45 18.89 -5.31
CA ILE A 89 8.09 20.00 -4.44
C ILE A 89 7.94 19.49 -3.02
N SER A 90 8.58 20.16 -2.06
CA SER A 90 8.42 19.84 -0.64
C SER A 90 7.02 20.24 -0.15
N THR A 91 6.35 19.32 0.51
CA THR A 91 5.02 19.57 1.11
C THR A 91 5.08 20.35 2.42
N LYS A 92 6.26 20.51 3.03
CA LYS A 92 6.46 21.28 4.27
C LYS A 92 7.77 22.05 4.20
N ASN A 93 7.67 23.35 3.94
CA ASN A 93 8.80 24.25 4.09
C ASN A 93 8.78 24.80 5.52
N THR A 94 9.76 24.39 6.34
CA THR A 94 9.92 24.92 7.70
C THR A 94 11.25 25.64 7.79
N SER A 95 11.27 26.86 8.32
CA SER A 95 12.46 27.70 8.45
C SER A 95 13.57 27.13 9.36
N ARG A 96 13.36 25.99 9.99
CA ARG A 96 14.27 25.39 10.98
C ARG A 96 14.67 23.93 10.73
N ARG A 97 14.24 23.30 9.61
CA ARG A 97 14.56 21.91 9.24
C ARG A 97 14.73 21.77 7.74
N TYR A 98 15.41 20.73 7.31
CA TYR A 98 15.48 20.38 5.90
C TYR A 98 14.08 20.11 5.34
N SER A 99 13.82 20.57 4.13
CA SER A 99 12.60 20.27 3.40
C SER A 99 12.55 18.78 3.03
N ARG A 100 11.37 18.18 3.09
CA ARG A 100 11.17 16.75 2.87
C ARG A 100 10.79 16.48 1.43
N PHE A 101 11.72 15.97 0.66
CA PHE A 101 11.53 15.62 -0.75
C PHE A 101 11.40 14.11 -0.96
N VAL A 102 11.73 13.31 0.02
CA VAL A 102 11.80 11.85 -0.13
C VAL A 102 10.78 11.18 0.75
N GLU A 103 10.12 10.18 0.18
CA GLU A 103 9.32 9.19 0.89
C GLU A 103 9.90 7.81 0.60
N MET A 104 9.99 6.98 1.62
CA MET A 104 10.51 5.63 1.49
C MET A 104 9.38 4.65 1.20
N ILE A 105 9.73 3.62 0.44
CA ILE A 105 8.84 2.49 0.14
C ILE A 105 9.60 1.24 0.59
N PHE A 106 9.00 0.49 1.49
CA PHE A 106 9.57 -0.73 2.07
C PHE A 106 8.90 -1.93 1.41
N ILE A 107 9.70 -2.87 0.90
CA ILE A 107 9.20 -4.08 0.25
C ILE A 107 9.64 -5.30 1.03
N TYR A 108 8.67 -6.17 1.32
CA TYR A 108 8.83 -7.49 1.91
C TYR A 108 8.39 -8.52 0.87
N HIS A 109 9.32 -9.33 0.39
CA HIS A 109 9.04 -10.46 -0.48
C HIS A 109 8.66 -11.67 0.37
N LEU A 110 7.54 -12.28 0.05
CA LEU A 110 7.04 -13.48 0.71
C LEU A 110 7.29 -14.72 -0.16
N GLN A 111 6.82 -15.89 0.30
CA GLN A 111 7.13 -17.16 -0.35
C GLN A 111 6.76 -17.21 -1.83
N ASP A 112 5.60 -16.64 -2.20
CA ASP A 112 5.10 -16.63 -3.57
C ASP A 112 5.43 -15.31 -4.31
N ALA A 113 6.48 -14.61 -3.86
CA ALA A 113 6.90 -13.36 -4.49
C ALA A 113 7.21 -13.57 -5.97
N ILE A 114 6.77 -12.61 -6.77
CA ILE A 114 7.02 -12.58 -8.22
C ILE A 114 7.77 -11.32 -8.59
N TRP A 115 8.44 -11.39 -9.72
CA TRP A 115 9.10 -10.27 -10.36
C TRP A 115 8.81 -10.31 -11.85
N ASN A 116 8.02 -9.37 -12.34
CA ASN A 116 7.67 -9.30 -13.75
C ASN A 116 8.81 -8.65 -14.55
N ALA A 117 9.76 -9.44 -14.99
CA ALA A 117 11.00 -9.00 -15.66
C ALA A 117 10.83 -8.54 -17.12
N ASP A 118 9.65 -8.69 -17.72
CA ASP A 118 9.41 -8.44 -19.17
C ASP A 118 9.20 -6.94 -19.50
N ARG A 119 9.48 -6.04 -18.56
CA ARG A 119 9.30 -4.60 -18.73
C ARG A 119 10.63 -3.91 -19.00
N HIS A 120 10.58 -2.72 -19.57
CA HIS A 120 11.79 -1.92 -19.80
C HIS A 120 12.53 -1.64 -18.48
N TRP A 121 13.85 -1.66 -18.47
CA TRP A 121 14.71 -1.51 -17.29
C TRP A 121 14.36 -0.29 -16.42
N SER A 122 13.90 0.83 -17.03
CA SER A 122 13.48 2.02 -16.29
C SER A 122 12.31 1.79 -15.32
N GLN A 123 11.61 0.66 -15.45
CA GLN A 123 10.52 0.28 -14.54
C GLN A 123 11.02 -0.40 -13.26
N TYR A 124 12.33 -0.66 -13.16
CA TYR A 124 12.96 -1.35 -12.04
C TYR A 124 13.97 -0.48 -11.27
N THR A 125 14.00 0.82 -11.55
CA THR A 125 14.82 1.74 -10.76
C THR A 125 14.27 1.85 -9.34
N ASN A 126 15.14 1.90 -8.35
CA ASN A 126 14.75 2.08 -6.95
C ASN A 126 14.44 3.54 -6.57
N VAL A 127 14.53 4.47 -7.52
CA VAL A 127 14.17 5.88 -7.37
C VAL A 127 13.05 6.22 -8.33
N PHE A 128 11.99 6.84 -7.79
CA PHE A 128 10.86 7.35 -8.54
C PHE A 128 10.86 8.87 -8.44
N MET A 129 10.68 9.56 -9.56
CA MET A 129 10.65 11.02 -9.64
C MET A 129 9.30 11.53 -10.19
N ASP A 130 8.22 10.81 -9.88
CA ASP A 130 6.89 11.16 -10.34
C ASP A 130 6.34 12.38 -9.62
N LEU A 131 5.64 13.24 -10.36
CA LEU A 131 4.98 14.41 -9.81
C LEU A 131 3.86 14.01 -8.84
N VAL A 132 3.70 14.81 -7.78
CA VAL A 132 2.52 14.70 -6.91
C VAL A 132 1.27 15.00 -7.75
N ASP A 133 0.25 14.15 -7.64
CA ASP A 133 -1.03 14.40 -8.31
C ASP A 133 -1.78 15.55 -7.61
N ASN A 134 -1.61 16.76 -8.12
CA ASN A 134 -2.29 17.96 -7.62
C ASN A 134 -3.74 18.09 -8.15
N SER A 135 -4.20 17.18 -9.01
CA SER A 135 -5.55 17.23 -9.59
C SER A 135 -6.64 16.82 -8.60
N SER A 136 -6.27 16.15 -7.51
CA SER A 136 -7.19 15.68 -6.49
C SER A 136 -7.30 16.66 -5.30
N LYS A 137 -8.47 16.69 -4.66
CA LYS A 137 -8.68 17.43 -3.40
C LYS A 137 -7.86 16.86 -2.22
N HIS A 138 -7.23 15.71 -2.40
CA HIS A 138 -6.45 15.03 -1.36
C HIS A 138 -4.95 15.38 -1.52
N PRO A 139 -4.36 16.14 -0.59
CA PRO A 139 -3.00 16.71 -0.75
C PRO A 139 -1.87 15.68 -0.67
N PHE A 140 -2.18 14.44 -0.28
CA PHE A 140 -1.20 13.35 -0.08
C PHE A 140 -1.41 12.16 -1.01
N ARG A 141 -2.21 12.32 -2.07
CA ARG A 141 -2.47 11.24 -3.02
C ARG A 141 -1.18 10.80 -3.71
N LYS A 142 -0.93 9.48 -3.69
CA LYS A 142 0.20 8.90 -4.41
C LYS A 142 -0.02 9.01 -5.93
N PRO A 143 1.02 9.30 -6.73
CA PRO A 143 0.89 9.35 -8.18
C PRO A 143 0.39 8.02 -8.75
N PRO A 144 -0.62 8.01 -9.63
CA PRO A 144 -1.11 6.78 -10.26
C PRO A 144 -0.02 6.01 -11.01
N SER A 145 0.93 6.71 -11.64
CA SER A 145 2.09 6.11 -12.35
C SER A 145 2.99 5.31 -11.40
N LEU A 146 3.24 5.82 -10.20
CA LEU A 146 4.01 5.15 -9.17
C LEU A 146 3.29 3.88 -8.68
N LEU A 147 2.00 4.01 -8.34
CA LEU A 147 1.19 2.87 -7.90
C LEU A 147 1.10 1.79 -8.98
N GLU A 148 0.84 2.19 -10.23
CA GLU A 148 0.75 1.27 -11.36
C GLU A 148 2.06 0.49 -11.59
N ARG A 149 3.22 1.16 -11.46
CA ARG A 149 4.51 0.53 -11.58
C ARG A 149 4.71 -0.54 -10.50
N LEU A 150 4.37 -0.25 -9.25
CA LEU A 150 4.47 -1.20 -8.14
C LEU A 150 3.51 -2.38 -8.33
N VAL A 151 2.26 -2.12 -8.71
CA VAL A 151 1.26 -3.16 -9.00
C VAL A 151 1.75 -4.10 -10.10
N LEU A 152 2.21 -3.56 -11.22
CA LEU A 152 2.63 -4.35 -12.38
C LEU A 152 3.92 -5.15 -12.13
N ASN A 153 4.81 -4.68 -11.26
CA ASN A 153 6.04 -5.39 -10.93
C ASN A 153 5.82 -6.54 -9.93
N HIS A 154 4.81 -6.42 -9.04
CA HIS A 154 4.64 -7.32 -7.90
C HIS A 154 3.34 -8.11 -7.87
N SER A 155 2.52 -8.03 -8.93
CA SER A 155 1.27 -8.79 -9.04
C SER A 155 1.00 -9.26 -10.46
N LEU A 156 0.16 -10.29 -10.59
CA LEU A 156 -0.37 -10.81 -11.86
C LEU A 156 -1.79 -10.30 -12.11
N LYS A 157 -2.30 -10.47 -13.34
CA LYS A 157 -3.72 -10.25 -13.63
C LYS A 157 -4.59 -11.15 -12.74
N ASN A 158 -5.72 -10.62 -12.30
CA ASN A 158 -6.68 -11.25 -11.39
C ASN A 158 -6.18 -11.41 -9.94
N ASP A 159 -4.95 -10.99 -9.61
CA ASP A 159 -4.50 -10.94 -8.22
C ASP A 159 -5.35 -9.97 -7.39
N VAL A 160 -5.53 -10.32 -6.12
CA VAL A 160 -6.23 -9.49 -5.13
C VAL A 160 -5.24 -8.57 -4.43
N ILE A 161 -5.47 -7.26 -4.51
CA ILE A 161 -4.63 -6.23 -3.89
C ILE A 161 -5.39 -5.58 -2.74
N LEU A 162 -4.79 -5.57 -1.55
CA LEU A 162 -5.33 -4.93 -0.35
C LEU A 162 -4.61 -3.62 -0.05
N ASP A 163 -5.41 -2.57 0.17
CA ASP A 163 -4.96 -1.33 0.82
C ASP A 163 -5.78 -1.09 2.09
N PRO A 164 -5.24 -1.42 3.28
CA PRO A 164 -5.96 -1.25 4.54
C PRO A 164 -6.13 0.21 4.98
N PHE A 165 -5.54 1.18 4.28
CA PHE A 165 -5.64 2.62 4.59
C PHE A 165 -5.86 3.42 3.29
N CYS A 166 -6.89 3.04 2.52
CA CYS A 166 -7.00 3.43 1.12
C CYS A 166 -7.34 4.92 0.86
N GLY A 167 -7.79 5.65 1.86
CA GLY A 167 -8.17 7.05 1.69
C GLY A 167 -9.18 7.24 0.55
N SER A 168 -8.86 8.10 -0.40
CA SER A 168 -9.66 8.29 -1.62
C SER A 168 -9.49 7.19 -2.68
N ALA A 169 -8.90 6.08 -2.31
CA ALA A 169 -8.68 4.86 -3.09
C ALA A 169 -8.02 5.08 -4.48
N PRO A 170 -6.89 5.81 -4.58
CA PRO A 170 -6.20 5.97 -5.86
C PRO A 170 -5.72 4.64 -6.47
N LEU A 171 -5.50 3.64 -5.63
CA LEU A 171 -5.08 2.30 -6.04
C LEU A 171 -6.21 1.51 -6.71
N LEU A 172 -7.48 1.79 -6.40
CA LEU A 172 -8.65 1.19 -7.06
C LEU A 172 -8.61 1.44 -8.58
N ASP A 173 -8.40 2.67 -9.01
CA ASP A 173 -8.33 3.02 -10.43
C ASP A 173 -7.19 2.27 -11.14
N VAL A 174 -6.06 2.08 -10.45
CA VAL A 174 -4.93 1.33 -10.96
C VAL A 174 -5.28 -0.16 -11.10
N CYS A 175 -5.89 -0.75 -10.08
CA CYS A 175 -6.32 -2.16 -10.11
C CYS A 175 -7.29 -2.43 -11.25
N LEU A 176 -8.29 -1.57 -11.44
CA LEU A 176 -9.26 -1.69 -12.54
C LEU A 176 -8.58 -1.67 -13.91
N ARG A 177 -7.69 -0.69 -14.16
CA ARG A 177 -7.00 -0.57 -15.45
C ARG A 177 -6.04 -1.72 -15.72
N THR A 178 -5.49 -2.32 -14.68
CA THR A 178 -4.49 -3.38 -14.78
C THR A 178 -5.07 -4.78 -14.60
N GLU A 179 -6.40 -4.91 -14.53
CA GLU A 179 -7.13 -6.18 -14.37
C GLU A 179 -6.74 -6.92 -13.07
N ARG A 180 -6.70 -6.16 -11.94
CA ARG A 180 -6.55 -6.68 -10.57
C ARG A 180 -7.83 -6.41 -9.79
N THR A 181 -8.08 -7.22 -8.77
CA THR A 181 -9.14 -6.99 -7.79
C THR A 181 -8.63 -6.13 -6.65
N PHE A 182 -9.43 -5.19 -6.19
CA PHE A 182 -9.09 -4.26 -5.11
C PHE A 182 -9.95 -4.48 -3.87
N ILE A 183 -9.32 -4.49 -2.70
CA ILE A 183 -9.98 -4.40 -1.41
C ILE A 183 -9.35 -3.22 -0.67
N GLY A 184 -10.16 -2.26 -0.23
CA GLY A 184 -9.71 -1.10 0.54
C GLY A 184 -10.51 -0.91 1.82
N PHE A 185 -9.84 -0.51 2.91
CA PHE A 185 -10.49 -0.06 4.15
C PHE A 185 -10.20 1.41 4.37
N GLU A 186 -11.22 2.16 4.76
CA GLU A 186 -11.11 3.57 5.12
C GLU A 186 -12.12 3.90 6.23
N MET A 187 -11.66 4.59 7.28
CA MET A 187 -12.52 5.00 8.40
C MET A 187 -13.16 6.37 8.19
N ASN A 188 -12.54 7.22 7.38
CA ASN A 188 -13.08 8.55 7.11
C ASN A 188 -14.14 8.49 6.01
N LYS A 189 -15.39 8.61 6.41
CA LYS A 189 -16.55 8.57 5.48
C LYS A 189 -16.51 9.62 4.37
N GLU A 190 -15.78 10.69 4.54
CA GLU A 190 -15.61 11.71 3.48
C GLU A 190 -14.83 11.19 2.27
N TYR A 191 -14.03 10.14 2.46
CA TYR A 191 -13.23 9.50 1.41
C TYR A 191 -13.90 8.25 0.81
N VAL A 192 -14.81 7.62 1.56
CA VAL A 192 -15.60 6.48 1.07
C VAL A 192 -16.76 7.01 0.22
N LYS A 193 -16.70 6.83 -1.10
CA LYS A 193 -17.75 7.24 -2.04
C LYS A 193 -18.40 6.02 -2.68
#